data_c6f93af4054db72371ed1717812de572
#
_entry.id   c6f93af4054db72371ed1717812de572
#
_cell.length_a   1.000
_cell.length_b   1.000
_cell.length_c   1.000
_cell.angle_alpha   90.00
_cell.angle_beta   90.00
_cell.angle_gamma   90.00
#
_symmetry.space_group_name_H-M   'P 1'
#
loop_
_entity.id
_entity.type
_entity.pdbx_description
1 polymer ?
#
loop_
_entity_poly.entity_id
_entity_poly.type
_entity_poly.pdbx_seq_one_letter_code
_entity_poly.pdbx_strand_id
1 'polypeptide(L)'
;AELARIQKEVKGISCGGRFVPQDNFHITLHFIGESDDIAGAAEAMREAVRGIRPFTLHLGKYTSLEKGSHGRTAVMEVLGDLGELTAMHESLESALYDRGFSRERKKFVPHITLGRSVEQDDLTAMELKNSIRANASLTVQAITLFESRREKGEMVYIPLHREKI
;
A
#
# COMPACT_ATOMS: atom_id res chain seq x y z
N ALA A 1 9.99 10.55 6.33
CA ALA A 1 10.05 12.04 6.22
C ALA A 1 9.28 12.54 4.98
N GLU A 2 9.60 12.09 3.76
CA GLU A 2 9.03 12.61 2.51
C GLU A 2 7.51 12.39 2.39
N LEU A 3 7.02 11.17 2.61
CA LEU A 3 5.57 10.88 2.60
C LEU A 3 4.79 11.74 3.60
N ALA A 4 5.35 11.96 4.78
CA ALA A 4 4.72 12.79 5.80
C ALA A 4 4.64 14.27 5.36
N ARG A 5 5.67 14.78 4.68
CA ARG A 5 5.65 16.11 4.09
C ARG A 5 4.55 16.24 3.03
N ILE A 6 4.50 15.30 2.10
CA ILE A 6 3.48 15.28 1.03
C ILE A 6 2.08 15.15 1.63
N GLN A 7 1.89 14.24 2.60
CA GLN A 7 0.60 14.08 3.27
C GLN A 7 0.13 15.39 3.95
N LYS A 8 1.04 16.10 4.60
CA LYS A 8 0.74 17.39 5.23
C LYS A 8 0.32 18.44 4.20
N GLU A 9 0.97 18.47 3.04
CA GLU A 9 0.61 19.36 1.93
C GLU A 9 -0.80 19.06 1.41
N VAL A 10 -1.10 17.78 1.12
CA VAL A 10 -2.43 17.32 0.68
C VAL A 10 -3.49 17.66 1.73
N LYS A 11 -3.21 17.39 3.00
CA LYS A 11 -4.14 17.68 4.11
C LYS A 11 -4.44 19.17 4.25
N GLY A 12 -3.43 20.02 4.04
CA GLY A 12 -3.54 21.47 4.22
C GLY A 12 -4.49 22.15 3.23
N ILE A 13 -4.73 21.53 2.06
CA ILE A 13 -5.63 22.08 1.02
C ILE A 13 -6.85 21.19 0.77
N SER A 14 -7.11 20.22 1.63
CA SER A 14 -8.30 19.37 1.61
C SER A 14 -9.33 19.87 2.62
N CYS A 15 -10.62 19.80 2.25
CA CYS A 15 -11.70 20.21 3.14
C CYS A 15 -11.99 19.16 4.25
N GLY A 16 -11.57 17.92 4.04
CA GLY A 16 -11.78 16.81 4.97
C GLY A 16 -11.08 15.55 4.50
N GLY A 17 -11.18 14.49 5.30
CA GLY A 17 -10.63 13.18 4.98
C GLY A 17 -10.04 12.46 6.19
N ARG A 18 -9.80 11.17 6.03
CA ARG A 18 -9.14 10.32 7.01
C ARG A 18 -7.73 10.02 6.52
N PHE A 19 -6.75 10.70 7.10
CA PHE A 19 -5.35 10.55 6.73
C PHE A 19 -4.71 9.39 7.49
N VAL A 20 -3.91 8.61 6.76
CA VAL A 20 -3.23 7.43 7.30
C VAL A 20 -2.16 7.87 8.30
N PRO A 21 -2.11 7.31 9.53
CA PRO A 21 -0.98 7.55 10.43
C PRO A 21 0.36 7.21 9.77
N GLN A 22 1.39 8.00 10.04
CA GLN A 22 2.68 7.88 9.34
C GLN A 22 3.32 6.50 9.50
N ASP A 23 3.17 5.88 10.67
CA ASP A 23 3.69 4.55 10.96
C ASP A 23 2.93 3.44 10.20
N ASN A 24 1.78 3.76 9.62
CA ASN A 24 0.96 2.87 8.82
C ASN A 24 1.19 3.01 7.31
N PHE A 25 2.14 3.81 6.86
CA PHE A 25 2.45 3.88 5.42
C PHE A 25 3.01 2.55 4.93
N HIS A 26 2.36 1.98 3.92
CA HIS A 26 2.72 0.68 3.36
C HIS A 26 2.29 0.55 1.89
N ILE A 27 2.87 -0.43 1.21
CA ILE A 27 2.40 -0.92 -0.08
C ILE A 27 1.66 -2.23 0.21
N THR A 28 0.37 -2.28 -0.09
CA THR A 28 -0.40 -3.52 0.02
C THR A 28 -0.05 -4.45 -1.12
N LEU A 29 0.33 -5.68 -0.79
CA LEU A 29 0.54 -6.75 -1.78
C LEU A 29 -0.73 -7.57 -1.99
N HIS A 30 -1.43 -7.93 -0.92
CA HIS A 30 -2.62 -8.77 -0.98
C HIS A 30 -3.51 -8.56 0.26
N PHE A 31 -4.82 -8.51 0.06
CA PHE A 31 -5.80 -8.54 1.13
C PHE A 31 -6.29 -9.98 1.33
N ILE A 32 -5.84 -10.62 2.40
CA ILE A 32 -6.20 -12.01 2.71
C ILE A 32 -7.67 -12.12 3.14
N GLY A 33 -8.21 -11.07 3.76
CA GLY A 33 -9.51 -11.10 4.40
C GLY A 33 -9.46 -11.72 5.79
N GLU A 34 -10.61 -12.19 6.29
CA GLU A 34 -10.68 -12.85 7.59
C GLU A 34 -10.20 -14.29 7.48
N SER A 35 -9.19 -14.63 8.26
CA SER A 35 -8.62 -15.97 8.32
C SER A 35 -7.85 -16.18 9.62
N ASP A 36 -7.92 -17.38 10.16
CA ASP A 36 -7.11 -17.81 11.31
C ASP A 36 -5.85 -18.59 10.88
N ASP A 37 -5.69 -18.83 9.58
CA ASP A 37 -4.56 -19.58 9.04
C ASP A 37 -3.32 -18.72 8.84
N ILE A 38 -2.75 -18.23 9.93
CA ILE A 38 -1.51 -17.45 9.95
C ILE A 38 -0.33 -18.28 9.43
N ALA A 39 -0.31 -19.58 9.77
CA ALA A 39 0.77 -20.48 9.35
C ALA A 39 0.79 -20.67 7.83
N GLY A 40 -0.36 -20.92 7.21
CA GLY A 40 -0.47 -21.04 5.76
C GLY A 40 -0.09 -19.75 5.03
N ALA A 41 -0.50 -18.60 5.54
CA ALA A 41 -0.10 -17.31 4.99
C ALA A 41 1.42 -17.09 5.10
N ALA A 42 2.03 -17.42 6.24
CA ALA A 42 3.48 -17.31 6.43
C ALA A 42 4.29 -18.23 5.49
N GLU A 43 3.81 -19.45 5.26
CA GLU A 43 4.43 -20.36 4.29
C GLU A 43 4.31 -19.83 2.85
N ALA A 44 3.16 -19.27 2.47
CA ALA A 44 3.00 -18.62 1.17
C ALA A 44 3.97 -17.45 1.00
N MET A 45 4.17 -16.64 2.03
CA MET A 45 5.14 -15.54 2.02
C MET A 45 6.57 -16.06 1.82
N ARG A 46 6.94 -17.12 2.52
CA ARG A 46 8.28 -17.76 2.38
C ARG A 46 8.51 -18.28 0.97
N GLU A 47 7.49 -18.84 0.34
CA GLU A 47 7.54 -19.30 -1.03
C GLU A 47 7.67 -18.11 -2.00
N ALA A 48 6.89 -17.06 -1.78
CA ALA A 48 6.85 -15.88 -2.64
C ALA A 48 8.18 -15.13 -2.73
N VAL A 49 8.98 -15.12 -1.66
CA VAL A 49 10.28 -14.43 -1.64
C VAL A 49 11.44 -15.31 -2.09
N ARG A 50 11.19 -16.59 -2.36
CA ARG A 50 12.25 -17.53 -2.75
C ARG A 50 12.90 -17.11 -4.08
N GLY A 51 14.20 -16.84 -4.04
CA GLY A 51 14.95 -16.40 -5.22
C GLY A 51 14.81 -14.92 -5.57
N ILE A 52 13.97 -14.19 -4.86
CA ILE A 52 13.92 -12.75 -4.97
C ILE A 52 15.10 -12.13 -4.22
N ARG A 53 15.71 -11.11 -4.82
CA ARG A 53 16.77 -10.31 -4.17
C ARG A 53 16.20 -8.95 -3.76
N PRO A 54 16.78 -8.29 -2.75
CA PRO A 54 16.40 -6.92 -2.43
C PRO A 54 16.40 -6.03 -3.67
N PHE A 55 15.36 -5.23 -3.83
CA PHE A 55 15.16 -4.36 -4.98
C PHE A 55 14.73 -2.96 -4.54
N THR A 56 14.83 -1.99 -5.43
CA THR A 56 14.58 -0.59 -5.09
C THR A 56 13.30 -0.07 -5.74
N LEU A 57 12.45 0.52 -4.92
CA LEU A 57 11.27 1.28 -5.33
C LEU A 57 11.48 2.75 -5.03
N HIS A 58 10.80 3.61 -5.77
CA HIS A 58 10.76 5.05 -5.50
C HIS A 58 9.35 5.61 -5.67
N LEU A 59 9.10 6.74 -5.04
CA LEU A 59 7.82 7.43 -5.14
C LEU A 59 7.67 8.03 -6.54
N GLY A 60 6.51 7.82 -7.13
CA GLY A 60 6.08 8.45 -8.36
C GLY A 60 5.27 9.71 -8.11
N LYS A 61 4.20 9.89 -8.89
CA LYS A 61 3.31 11.03 -8.80
C LYS A 61 2.25 10.86 -7.70
N TYR A 62 1.81 12.00 -7.16
CA TYR A 62 0.55 12.04 -6.43
C TYR A 62 -0.62 11.80 -7.40
N THR A 63 -1.59 11.01 -6.99
CA THR A 63 -2.83 10.80 -7.73
C THR A 63 -3.97 10.40 -6.78
N SER A 64 -5.17 10.24 -7.31
CA SER A 64 -6.30 9.71 -6.57
C SER A 64 -6.85 8.47 -7.26
N LEU A 65 -7.10 7.44 -6.46
CA LEU A 65 -7.82 6.25 -6.88
C LEU A 65 -9.27 6.43 -6.46
N GLU A 66 -10.19 6.10 -7.34
CA GLU A 66 -11.65 6.12 -7.13
C GLU A 66 -12.19 7.45 -6.55
N LYS A 67 -13.18 7.97 -7.21
CA LYS A 67 -14.06 9.04 -6.70
C LYS A 67 -15.38 8.36 -6.32
N GLY A 68 -15.46 7.90 -5.06
CA GLY A 68 -16.73 7.42 -4.51
C GLY A 68 -17.62 8.59 -4.05
N SER A 69 -18.82 8.28 -3.56
CA SER A 69 -19.76 9.25 -2.96
C SER A 69 -19.18 9.98 -1.74
N HIS A 70 -18.09 9.49 -1.17
CA HIS A 70 -17.47 9.97 0.06
C HIS A 70 -16.04 10.50 -0.11
N GLY A 71 -15.71 11.04 -1.29
CA GLY A 71 -14.39 11.62 -1.56
C GLY A 71 -13.40 10.67 -2.25
N ARG A 72 -12.15 11.10 -2.33
CA ARG A 72 -11.07 10.43 -3.07
C ARG A 72 -10.17 9.63 -2.15
N THR A 73 -9.53 8.59 -2.68
CA THR A 73 -8.39 7.97 -2.02
C THR A 73 -7.11 8.62 -2.55
N ALA A 74 -6.45 9.42 -1.72
CA ALA A 74 -5.21 10.11 -2.04
C ALA A 74 -4.03 9.12 -1.92
N VAL A 75 -3.25 8.96 -2.99
CA VAL A 75 -2.16 7.99 -3.05
C VAL A 75 -0.91 8.58 -3.70
N MET A 76 0.23 7.97 -3.38
CA MET A 76 1.46 8.11 -4.15
C MET A 76 1.66 6.88 -5.03
N GLU A 77 1.95 7.08 -6.31
CA GLU A 77 2.41 6.02 -7.20
C GLU A 77 3.75 5.46 -6.72
N VAL A 78 3.96 4.20 -6.98
CA VAL A 78 5.23 3.52 -6.74
C VAL A 78 5.83 3.12 -8.09
N LEU A 79 7.10 3.43 -8.27
CA LEU A 79 7.90 3.17 -9.47
C LEU A 79 9.18 2.42 -9.08
N GLY A 80 10.05 2.14 -10.03
CA GLY A 80 11.34 1.47 -9.83
C GLY A 80 11.32 0.04 -10.33
N ASP A 81 11.88 -0.88 -9.56
CA ASP A 81 11.99 -2.29 -9.93
C ASP A 81 10.62 -3.01 -9.86
N LEU A 82 9.65 -2.50 -10.66
CA LEU A 82 8.27 -3.02 -10.69
C LEU A 82 8.19 -4.45 -11.22
N GLY A 83 9.15 -4.89 -12.01
CA GLY A 83 9.25 -6.27 -12.47
C GLY A 83 9.42 -7.24 -11.30
N GLU A 84 10.34 -6.95 -10.38
CA GLU A 84 10.60 -7.73 -9.16
C GLU A 84 9.38 -7.69 -8.21
N LEU A 85 8.80 -6.51 -8.04
CA LEU A 85 7.59 -6.35 -7.21
C LEU A 85 6.42 -7.15 -7.77
N THR A 86 6.20 -7.12 -9.08
CA THR A 86 5.11 -7.85 -9.74
C THR A 86 5.34 -9.36 -9.68
N ALA A 87 6.55 -9.83 -9.94
CA ALA A 87 6.90 -11.25 -9.84
C ALA A 87 6.69 -11.78 -8.42
N MET A 88 7.09 -11.02 -7.40
CA MET A 88 6.87 -11.38 -6.01
C MET A 88 5.37 -11.40 -5.68
N HIS A 89 4.60 -10.42 -6.14
CA HIS A 89 3.15 -10.37 -5.96
C HIS A 89 2.45 -11.58 -6.61
N GLU A 90 2.78 -11.92 -7.85
CA GLU A 90 2.19 -13.06 -8.57
C GLU A 90 2.53 -14.40 -7.89
N SER A 91 3.77 -14.54 -7.42
CA SER A 91 4.20 -15.71 -6.64
C SER A 91 3.42 -15.83 -5.33
N LEU A 92 3.23 -14.70 -4.62
CA LEU A 92 2.45 -14.64 -3.39
C LEU A 92 0.97 -15.00 -3.63
N GLU A 93 0.35 -14.46 -4.66
CA GLU A 93 -1.02 -14.77 -5.06
C GLU A 93 -1.21 -16.26 -5.34
N SER A 94 -0.28 -16.87 -6.08
CA SER A 94 -0.34 -18.29 -6.40
C SER A 94 -0.14 -19.15 -5.16
N ALA A 95 0.83 -18.84 -4.33
CA ALA A 95 1.12 -19.59 -3.11
C ALA A 95 -0.02 -19.49 -2.06
N LEU A 96 -0.67 -18.34 -1.98
CA LEU A 96 -1.87 -18.16 -1.14
C LEU A 96 -3.05 -18.95 -1.70
N TYR A 97 -3.29 -18.90 -3.01
CA TYR A 97 -4.36 -19.64 -3.65
C TYR A 97 -4.23 -21.17 -3.47
N ASP A 98 -3.02 -21.69 -3.59
CA ASP A 98 -2.74 -23.12 -3.40
C ASP A 98 -3.00 -23.59 -1.96
N ARG A 99 -3.06 -22.64 -1.01
CA ARG A 99 -3.41 -22.88 0.40
C ARG A 99 -4.84 -22.54 0.77
N GLY A 100 -5.69 -22.28 -0.24
CA GLY A 100 -7.13 -22.06 -0.07
C GLY A 100 -7.54 -20.61 0.19
N PHE A 101 -6.61 -19.64 0.10
CA PHE A 101 -6.95 -18.23 0.17
C PHE A 101 -7.53 -17.75 -1.16
N SER A 102 -8.39 -16.74 -1.11
CA SER A 102 -8.99 -16.15 -2.31
C SER A 102 -8.01 -15.30 -3.10
N ARG A 103 -8.12 -15.33 -4.42
CA ARG A 103 -7.40 -14.37 -5.28
C ARG A 103 -8.08 -13.01 -5.27
N GLU A 104 -7.29 -11.96 -5.39
CA GLU A 104 -7.84 -10.64 -5.63
C GLU A 104 -8.37 -10.51 -7.06
N ARG A 105 -9.54 -9.87 -7.19
CA ARG A 105 -10.17 -9.64 -8.50
C ARG A 105 -9.63 -8.40 -9.21
N LYS A 106 -9.08 -7.47 -8.45
CA LYS A 106 -8.57 -6.19 -8.97
C LYS A 106 -7.13 -6.37 -9.45
N LYS A 107 -6.79 -5.66 -10.54
CA LYS A 107 -5.40 -5.58 -10.99
C LYS A 107 -4.52 -4.97 -9.91
N PHE A 108 -3.35 -5.57 -9.70
CA PHE A 108 -2.34 -5.03 -8.80
C PHE A 108 -1.77 -3.72 -9.35
N VAL A 109 -1.97 -2.64 -8.60
CA VAL A 109 -1.42 -1.32 -8.89
C VAL A 109 -0.70 -0.84 -7.63
N PRO A 110 0.63 -0.95 -7.57
CA PRO A 110 1.38 -0.60 -6.37
C PRO A 110 1.28 0.90 -6.07
N HIS A 111 0.88 1.22 -4.86
CA HIS A 111 0.73 2.59 -4.37
C HIS A 111 0.85 2.67 -2.85
N ILE A 112 1.08 3.86 -2.35
CA ILE A 112 1.02 4.15 -0.91
C ILE A 112 -0.14 5.10 -0.65
N THR A 113 -1.08 4.68 0.19
CA THR A 113 -2.24 5.49 0.56
C THR A 113 -1.85 6.55 1.58
N LEU A 114 -2.16 7.81 1.28
CA LEU A 114 -1.98 8.95 2.17
C LEU A 114 -3.25 9.28 2.97
N GLY A 115 -4.41 9.08 2.35
CA GLY A 115 -5.71 9.35 2.97
C GLY A 115 -6.87 8.76 2.20
N ARG A 116 -7.97 8.55 2.88
CA ARG A 116 -9.23 8.03 2.33
C ARG A 116 -10.35 9.01 2.58
N SER A 117 -11.37 9.01 1.72
CA SER A 117 -12.48 9.96 1.77
C SER A 117 -11.99 11.41 1.81
N VAL A 118 -10.92 11.71 1.06
CA VAL A 118 -10.33 13.04 1.01
C VAL A 118 -11.22 13.94 0.17
N GLU A 119 -11.67 15.03 0.77
CA GLU A 119 -12.58 15.99 0.16
C GLU A 119 -11.79 17.08 -0.57
N GLN A 120 -11.78 16.97 -1.88
CA GLN A 120 -11.12 17.91 -2.79
C GLN A 120 -12.00 18.08 -4.05
N ASP A 121 -12.07 19.29 -4.58
CA ASP A 121 -12.62 19.49 -5.91
C ASP A 121 -11.67 19.00 -7.01
N ASP A 122 -12.16 18.92 -8.24
CA ASP A 122 -11.39 18.39 -9.36
C ASP A 122 -10.19 19.26 -9.71
N LEU A 123 -10.29 20.56 -9.54
CA LEU A 123 -9.21 21.52 -9.82
C LEU A 123 -8.08 21.35 -8.82
N THR A 124 -8.39 21.32 -7.53
CA THR A 124 -7.41 21.09 -6.45
C THR A 124 -6.71 19.74 -6.63
N ALA A 125 -7.44 18.68 -6.95
CA ALA A 125 -6.85 17.36 -7.19
C ALA A 125 -5.89 17.36 -8.39
N MET A 126 -6.22 18.09 -9.46
CA MET A 126 -5.38 18.24 -10.65
C MET A 126 -4.13 19.09 -10.35
N GLU A 127 -4.26 20.17 -9.61
CA GLU A 127 -3.15 21.02 -9.19
C GLU A 127 -2.15 20.24 -8.35
N LEU A 128 -2.60 19.47 -7.36
CA LEU A 128 -1.76 18.60 -6.55
C LEU A 128 -1.02 17.56 -7.40
N LYS A 129 -1.71 16.92 -8.33
CA LYS A 129 -1.11 15.95 -9.25
C LYS A 129 0.01 16.57 -10.09
N ASN A 130 -0.13 17.83 -10.45
CA ASN A 130 0.85 18.54 -11.26
C ASN A 130 1.98 19.18 -10.46
N SER A 131 1.75 19.53 -9.19
CA SER A 131 2.71 20.26 -8.35
C SER A 131 3.53 19.36 -7.44
N ILE A 132 2.94 18.29 -6.88
CA ILE A 132 3.66 17.43 -5.94
C ILE A 132 4.79 16.68 -6.67
N ARG A 133 5.99 16.84 -6.13
CA ARG A 133 7.18 16.11 -6.54
C ARG A 133 7.72 15.33 -5.35
N ALA A 134 8.06 14.08 -5.58
CA ALA A 134 8.65 13.21 -4.60
C ALA A 134 10.06 12.79 -5.03
N ASN A 135 10.95 12.73 -4.06
CA ASN A 135 12.31 12.26 -4.26
C ASN A 135 12.70 11.36 -3.09
N ALA A 136 12.11 10.18 -3.03
CA ALA A 136 12.42 9.19 -2.02
C ALA A 136 12.43 7.79 -2.62
N SER A 137 13.38 6.99 -2.15
CA SER A 137 13.55 5.58 -2.54
C SER A 137 13.44 4.68 -1.31
N LEU A 138 13.03 3.46 -1.54
CA LEU A 138 12.92 2.40 -0.55
C LEU A 138 13.56 1.13 -1.11
N THR A 139 14.50 0.55 -0.38
CA THR A 139 14.97 -0.81 -0.67
C THR A 139 14.04 -1.80 0.01
N VAL A 140 13.39 -2.63 -0.79
CA VAL A 140 12.52 -3.71 -0.30
C VAL A 140 13.40 -4.87 0.15
N GLN A 141 13.32 -5.21 1.44
CA GLN A 141 14.13 -6.25 2.09
C GLN A 141 13.28 -7.29 2.80
N ALA A 142 11.98 -7.08 2.86
CA ALA A 142 11.04 -7.97 3.52
C ALA A 142 9.60 -7.67 3.11
N ILE A 143 8.75 -8.67 3.30
CA ILE A 143 7.29 -8.53 3.31
C ILE A 143 6.75 -8.85 4.70
N THR A 144 5.64 -8.26 5.08
CA THR A 144 5.07 -8.41 6.43
C THR A 144 3.58 -8.76 6.35
N LEU A 145 3.19 -9.76 7.10
CA LEU A 145 1.79 -10.08 7.35
C LEU A 145 1.29 -9.24 8.53
N PHE A 146 0.22 -8.50 8.32
CA PHE A 146 -0.41 -7.70 9.36
C PHE A 146 -1.83 -8.18 9.66
N GLU A 147 -2.18 -8.16 10.93
CA GLU A 147 -3.56 -8.10 11.34
C GLU A 147 -4.00 -6.62 11.40
N SER A 148 -5.10 -6.29 10.73
CA SER A 148 -5.69 -4.96 10.82
C SER A 148 -6.82 -4.95 11.84
N ARG A 149 -6.73 -4.09 12.84
CA ARG A 149 -7.75 -3.86 13.87
C ARG A 149 -8.18 -2.41 13.89
N ARG A 150 -9.41 -2.18 14.27
CA ARG A 150 -9.89 -0.83 14.55
C ARG A 150 -9.89 -0.62 16.06
N GLU A 151 -9.04 0.27 16.54
CA GLU A 151 -8.94 0.64 17.95
C GLU A 151 -9.23 2.14 18.13
N LYS A 152 -10.17 2.48 18.99
CA LYS A 152 -10.58 3.88 19.25
C LYS A 152 -10.87 4.71 17.99
N GLY A 153 -11.41 4.06 16.95
CA GLY A 153 -11.74 4.72 15.68
C GLY A 153 -10.60 4.78 14.65
N GLU A 154 -9.40 4.40 15.02
CA GLU A 154 -8.22 4.36 14.15
C GLU A 154 -7.88 2.94 13.71
N MET A 155 -7.28 2.82 12.53
CA MET A 155 -6.78 1.54 12.05
C MET A 155 -5.38 1.30 12.62
N VAL A 156 -5.22 0.16 13.30
CA VAL A 156 -3.94 -0.31 13.84
C VAL A 156 -3.52 -1.56 13.08
N TYR A 157 -2.27 -1.62 12.67
CA TYR A 157 -1.66 -2.77 12.01
C TYR A 157 -0.70 -3.47 12.96
N ILE A 158 -1.01 -4.72 13.28
CA ILE A 158 -0.21 -5.56 14.18
C ILE A 158 0.59 -6.55 13.34
N PRO A 159 1.94 -6.52 13.36
CA PRO A 159 2.74 -7.46 12.60
C PRO A 159 2.63 -8.86 13.21
N LEU A 160 2.22 -9.84 12.40
CA LEU A 160 2.09 -11.24 12.77
C LEU A 160 3.27 -12.08 12.29
N HIS A 161 3.78 -11.78 11.09
CA HIS A 161 4.91 -12.48 10.51
C HIS A 161 5.68 -11.57 9.57
N ARG A 162 6.98 -11.73 9.51
CA ARG A 162 7.86 -11.02 8.58
C ARG A 162 8.78 -11.99 7.88
N GLU A 163 8.77 -11.95 6.55
CA GLU A 163 9.65 -12.75 5.72
C GLU A 163 10.68 -11.85 5.03
N LYS A 164 11.96 -12.18 5.17
CA LYS A 164 13.05 -11.44 4.54
C LYS A 164 13.25 -11.92 3.09
N ILE A 165 13.64 -10.98 2.26
CA ILE A 165 14.09 -11.24 0.89
C ILE A 165 15.60 -11.49 0.89
#